data_b1d48c79792bf1246cef859f03c79376
#
_entry.id   b1d48c79792bf1246cef859f03c79376
#
_cell.length_a   1.000
_cell.length_b   1.000
_cell.length_c   1.000
_cell.angle_alpha   90.00
_cell.angle_beta   90.00
_cell.angle_gamma   90.00
#
_symmetry.space_group_name_H-M   'P 1'
#
loop_
_entity.id
_entity.type
_entity.pdbx_description
1 polymer ?
#
loop_
_entity_poly.entity_id
_entity_poly.type
_entity_poly.pdbx_seq_one_letter_code
_entity_poly.pdbx_strand_id
1 'polypeptide(L)'
;MDPFLQVIRNSQLFSGITEEELREMLGCLDVRRKRFQKGDFIFRTGDVTESLGLLLSGRALVLQDDFWGNRNLFSTVTQGHTFAETFACAAGTAMTVSVLADSDCEVLFLNVKRILTVCPTACSHHSRVIRNLLADMAGKNLACNEKLLHMAQRTTRA
;
A
#
# COMPACT_ATOMS: atom_id res chain seq x y z
N MET A 1 -0.32 -21.49 13.58
CA MET A 1 0.50 -20.43 12.94
C MET A 1 -0.33 -19.73 11.88
N ASP A 2 -0.36 -18.43 11.92
CA ASP A 2 -1.12 -17.64 10.95
C ASP A 2 -0.45 -17.78 9.57
N PRO A 3 -1.15 -18.31 8.54
CA PRO A 3 -0.55 -18.47 7.21
C PRO A 3 -0.14 -17.13 6.57
N PHE A 4 -0.72 -16.02 7.00
CA PHE A 4 -0.40 -14.72 6.46
C PHE A 4 0.82 -14.07 7.10
N LEU A 5 1.30 -14.58 8.22
CA LEU A 5 2.51 -14.07 8.87
C LEU A 5 3.71 -14.13 7.91
N GLN A 6 3.81 -15.21 7.14
CA GLN A 6 4.87 -15.38 6.17
C GLN A 6 4.77 -14.38 5.01
N VAL A 7 3.54 -14.11 4.54
CA VAL A 7 3.30 -13.09 3.51
C VAL A 7 3.72 -11.71 4.02
N ILE A 8 3.34 -11.37 5.25
CA ILE A 8 3.70 -10.10 5.87
C ILE A 8 5.22 -9.99 5.99
N ARG A 9 5.87 -11.04 6.48
CA ARG A 9 7.32 -11.07 6.67
C ARG A 9 8.10 -10.94 5.36
N ASN A 10 7.59 -11.53 4.28
CA ASN A 10 8.24 -11.49 2.98
C ASN A 10 7.95 -10.20 2.21
N SER A 11 7.07 -9.36 2.72
CA SER A 11 6.77 -8.08 2.06
C SER A 11 7.94 -7.12 2.17
N GLN A 12 8.05 -6.20 1.21
CA GLN A 12 9.10 -5.18 1.20
C GLN A 12 9.02 -4.29 2.44
N LEU A 13 7.82 -4.01 2.93
CA LEU A 13 7.59 -3.15 4.09
C LEU A 13 8.27 -3.69 5.35
N PHE A 14 8.29 -5.00 5.51
CA PHE A 14 8.88 -5.66 6.67
C PHE A 14 10.21 -6.35 6.36
N SER A 15 10.86 -5.94 5.29
CA SER A 15 12.18 -6.46 4.90
C SER A 15 13.21 -6.23 6.00
N GLY A 16 13.97 -7.26 6.34
CA GLY A 16 15.01 -7.20 7.38
C GLY A 16 14.49 -7.32 8.80
N ILE A 17 13.20 -7.62 8.98
CA ILE A 17 12.58 -7.77 10.29
C ILE A 17 12.37 -9.26 10.56
N THR A 18 12.79 -9.73 11.76
CA THR A 18 12.61 -11.12 12.16
C THR A 18 11.14 -11.40 12.52
N GLU A 19 10.80 -12.70 12.58
CA GLU A 19 9.44 -13.11 12.95
C GLU A 19 9.03 -12.61 14.33
N GLU A 20 9.95 -12.69 15.32
CA GLU A 20 9.69 -12.20 16.67
C GLU A 20 9.46 -10.70 16.70
N GLU A 21 10.33 -9.95 16.01
CA GLU A 21 10.22 -8.50 15.89
C GLU A 21 8.90 -8.11 15.22
N LEU A 22 8.49 -8.86 14.19
CA LEU A 22 7.24 -8.63 13.49
C LEU A 22 6.03 -8.81 14.41
N ARG A 23 6.02 -9.88 15.21
CA ARG A 23 4.93 -10.13 16.17
C ARG A 23 4.79 -9.01 17.17
N GLU A 24 5.91 -8.50 17.68
CA GLU A 24 5.91 -7.35 18.60
C GLU A 24 5.33 -6.11 17.92
N MET A 25 5.77 -5.85 16.70
CA MET A 25 5.33 -4.68 15.95
C MET A 25 3.85 -4.72 15.61
N LEU A 26 3.33 -5.87 15.21
CA LEU A 26 1.92 -6.00 14.85
C LEU A 26 1.01 -5.67 16.03
N GLY A 27 1.47 -5.91 17.26
CA GLY A 27 0.75 -5.49 18.46
C GLY A 27 0.76 -3.98 18.68
N CYS A 28 1.80 -3.28 18.18
CA CYS A 28 1.94 -1.82 18.35
C CYS A 28 1.30 -1.01 17.21
N LEU A 29 1.16 -1.59 16.04
CA LEU A 29 0.78 -0.87 14.82
C LEU A 29 -0.73 -0.75 14.59
N ASP A 30 -1.55 -1.25 15.52
CA ASP A 30 -3.02 -1.22 15.38
C ASP A 30 -3.46 -1.77 14.02
N VAL A 31 -3.00 -2.97 13.72
CA VAL A 31 -3.31 -3.61 12.42
C VAL A 31 -4.73 -4.16 12.42
N ARG A 32 -5.37 -4.08 11.26
CA ARG A 32 -6.71 -4.62 11.03
C ARG A 32 -6.71 -5.49 9.80
N ARG A 33 -7.39 -6.64 9.88
CA ARG A 33 -7.57 -7.53 8.74
C ARG A 33 -9.00 -7.44 8.26
N LYS A 34 -9.18 -7.36 6.95
CA LYS A 34 -10.49 -7.30 6.35
C LYS A 34 -10.53 -8.13 5.08
N ARG A 35 -11.64 -8.83 4.87
CA ARG A 35 -11.90 -9.60 3.66
C ARG A 35 -12.76 -8.81 2.71
N PHE A 36 -12.45 -8.96 1.42
CA PHE A 36 -13.22 -8.36 0.33
C PHE A 36 -13.55 -9.43 -0.70
N GLN A 37 -14.77 -9.41 -1.19
CA GLN A 37 -15.18 -10.29 -2.29
C GLN A 37 -14.81 -9.67 -3.62
N LYS A 38 -14.63 -10.53 -4.64
CA LYS A 38 -14.42 -10.05 -6.00
C LYS A 38 -15.50 -9.04 -6.38
N GLY A 39 -15.08 -7.88 -6.87
CA GLY A 39 -15.97 -6.79 -7.24
C GLY A 39 -16.18 -5.74 -6.17
N ASP A 40 -15.73 -5.99 -4.93
CA ASP A 40 -15.79 -4.99 -3.87
C ASP A 40 -14.72 -3.92 -4.05
N PHE A 41 -15.06 -2.68 -3.73
CA PHE A 41 -14.06 -1.62 -3.64
C PHE A 41 -13.39 -1.66 -2.27
N ILE A 42 -12.06 -1.76 -2.27
CA ILE A 42 -11.27 -1.64 -1.04
C ILE A 42 -11.15 -0.17 -0.67
N PHE A 43 -10.89 0.66 -1.67
CA PHE A 43 -10.93 2.12 -1.57
C PHE A 43 -11.62 2.67 -2.80
N ARG A 44 -12.26 3.83 -2.63
CA ARG A 44 -12.90 4.56 -3.74
C ARG A 44 -12.22 5.92 -3.91
N THR A 45 -12.20 6.41 -5.13
CA THR A 45 -11.80 7.79 -5.43
C THR A 45 -12.57 8.75 -4.52
N GLY A 46 -11.85 9.66 -3.89
CA GLY A 46 -12.40 10.60 -2.92
C GLY A 46 -12.26 10.17 -1.47
N ASP A 47 -11.95 8.90 -1.20
CA ASP A 47 -11.72 8.45 0.17
C ASP A 47 -10.48 9.10 0.76
N VAL A 48 -10.54 9.37 2.07
CA VAL A 48 -9.38 9.80 2.86
C VAL A 48 -9.03 8.67 3.80
N THR A 49 -7.76 8.26 3.83
CA THR A 49 -7.32 7.15 4.67
C THR A 49 -6.08 7.52 5.48
N GLU A 50 -6.00 7.01 6.70
CA GLU A 50 -4.80 7.07 7.52
C GLU A 50 -4.04 5.74 7.50
N SER A 51 -4.58 4.73 6.82
CA SER A 51 -3.98 3.40 6.75
C SER A 51 -3.60 3.05 5.34
N LEU A 52 -2.42 2.43 5.20
CA LEU A 52 -2.05 1.77 3.97
C LEU A 52 -2.57 0.33 3.99
N GLY A 53 -2.69 -0.28 2.82
CA GLY A 53 -3.06 -1.67 2.70
C GLY A 53 -1.88 -2.54 2.30
N LEU A 54 -1.83 -3.75 2.86
CA LEU A 54 -0.92 -4.81 2.45
C LEU A 54 -1.79 -5.98 2.01
N LEU A 55 -1.66 -6.41 0.77
CA LEU A 55 -2.47 -7.48 0.23
C LEU A 55 -1.95 -8.83 0.73
N LEU A 56 -2.75 -9.51 1.54
CA LEU A 56 -2.38 -10.82 2.10
C LEU A 56 -2.71 -11.95 1.15
N SER A 57 -3.79 -11.83 0.40
CA SER A 57 -4.19 -12.82 -0.61
C SER A 57 -5.05 -12.18 -1.68
N GLY A 58 -5.09 -12.80 -2.84
CA GLY A 58 -5.88 -12.34 -3.97
C GLY A 58 -5.14 -11.35 -4.86
N ARG A 59 -5.91 -10.62 -5.65
CA ARG A 59 -5.41 -9.60 -6.57
C ARG A 59 -6.35 -8.40 -6.57
N ALA A 60 -5.77 -7.21 -6.57
CA ALA A 60 -6.52 -5.97 -6.64
C ALA A 60 -6.04 -5.11 -7.79
N LEU A 61 -6.95 -4.30 -8.32
CA LEU A 61 -6.69 -3.38 -9.42
C LEU A 61 -6.75 -1.96 -8.90
N VAL A 62 -5.76 -1.16 -9.25
CA VAL A 62 -5.77 0.29 -9.01
C VAL A 62 -6.30 0.95 -10.27
N LEU A 63 -7.43 1.62 -10.15
CA LEU A 63 -8.17 2.19 -11.26
C LEU A 63 -8.22 3.70 -11.15
N GLN A 64 -8.09 4.37 -12.28
CA GLN A 64 -8.22 5.82 -12.36
C GLN A 64 -9.31 6.15 -13.38
N ASP A 65 -10.28 6.98 -12.95
CA ASP A 65 -11.29 7.48 -13.87
C ASP A 65 -10.71 8.68 -14.60
N ASP A 66 -10.88 8.71 -15.93
CA ASP A 66 -10.46 9.86 -16.72
C ASP A 66 -11.56 10.94 -16.73
N PHE A 67 -11.27 12.04 -17.36
CA PHE A 67 -12.19 13.17 -17.47
C PHE A 67 -13.51 12.78 -18.16
N TRP A 68 -13.47 11.75 -19.00
CA TRP A 68 -14.63 11.28 -19.78
C TRP A 68 -15.43 10.20 -19.08
N GLY A 69 -15.05 9.85 -17.85
CA GLY A 69 -15.69 8.80 -17.09
C GLY A 69 -15.22 7.38 -17.45
N ASN A 70 -14.22 7.25 -18.31
CA ASN A 70 -13.61 5.95 -18.62
C ASN A 70 -12.72 5.52 -17.47
N ARG A 71 -12.80 4.22 -17.14
CA ARG A 71 -12.01 3.64 -16.07
C ARG A 71 -10.76 3.01 -16.65
N ASN A 72 -9.60 3.52 -16.25
CA ASN A 72 -8.31 3.08 -16.73
C ASN A 72 -7.57 2.30 -15.66
N LEU A 73 -6.96 1.18 -16.05
CA LEU A 73 -6.11 0.41 -15.15
C LEU A 73 -4.80 1.16 -14.96
N PHE A 74 -4.53 1.58 -13.72
CA PHE A 74 -3.29 2.27 -13.36
C PHE A 74 -2.20 1.26 -12.96
N SER A 75 -2.54 0.30 -12.11
CA SER A 75 -1.63 -0.76 -11.69
C SER A 75 -2.39 -1.94 -11.10
N THR A 76 -1.68 -3.04 -10.90
CA THR A 76 -2.21 -4.25 -10.27
C THR A 76 -1.44 -4.51 -8.98
N VAL A 77 -2.16 -4.85 -7.92
CA VAL A 77 -1.58 -5.21 -6.63
C VAL A 77 -1.68 -6.72 -6.47
N THR A 78 -0.57 -7.35 -6.16
CA THR A 78 -0.50 -8.80 -5.92
C THR A 78 -0.11 -9.08 -4.47
N GLN A 79 -0.15 -10.35 -4.09
CA GLN A 79 0.16 -10.78 -2.73
C GLN A 79 1.50 -10.23 -2.24
N GLY A 80 1.51 -9.67 -1.05
CA GLY A 80 2.71 -9.14 -0.40
C GLY A 80 3.05 -7.70 -0.77
N HIS A 81 2.26 -7.07 -1.63
CA HIS A 81 2.49 -5.68 -2.03
C HIS A 81 1.57 -4.72 -1.31
N THR A 82 2.09 -3.50 -1.11
CA THR A 82 1.35 -2.42 -0.46
C THR A 82 0.60 -1.56 -1.47
N PHE A 83 -0.43 -0.88 -0.99
CA PHE A 83 -1.19 0.09 -1.77
C PHE A 83 -1.73 1.20 -0.87
N ALA A 84 -2.07 2.33 -1.46
CA ALA A 84 -2.61 3.52 -0.80
C ALA A 84 -1.65 4.19 0.19
N GLU A 85 -0.38 3.81 0.23
CA GLU A 85 0.61 4.38 1.14
C GLU A 85 0.82 5.87 0.94
N THR A 86 0.80 6.34 -0.30
CA THR A 86 0.96 7.76 -0.63
C THR A 86 -0.16 8.59 0.00
N PHE A 87 -1.39 8.13 -0.13
CA PHE A 87 -2.56 8.85 0.41
C PHE A 87 -2.61 8.77 1.94
N ALA A 88 -2.20 7.64 2.50
CA ALA A 88 -2.15 7.48 3.95
C ALA A 88 -1.08 8.38 4.57
N CYS A 89 0.06 8.55 3.92
CA CYS A 89 1.15 9.41 4.40
C CYS A 89 0.86 10.90 4.17
N ALA A 90 0.12 11.25 3.12
CA ALA A 90 -0.29 12.62 2.83
C ALA A 90 -1.63 12.90 3.51
N ALA A 91 -1.59 13.19 4.80
CA ALA A 91 -2.77 13.32 5.65
C ALA A 91 -3.82 14.27 5.07
N GLY A 92 -5.08 13.82 5.04
CA GLY A 92 -6.20 14.61 4.55
C GLY A 92 -6.34 14.68 3.04
N THR A 93 -5.47 14.02 2.29
CA THR A 93 -5.54 14.02 0.83
C THR A 93 -6.53 12.97 0.34
N ALA A 94 -7.51 13.42 -0.46
CA ALA A 94 -8.47 12.52 -1.06
C ALA A 94 -7.81 11.65 -2.12
N MET A 95 -8.15 10.37 -2.16
CA MET A 95 -7.64 9.45 -3.16
C MET A 95 -8.08 9.82 -4.56
N THR A 96 -7.14 9.79 -5.49
CA THR A 96 -7.41 10.05 -6.90
C THR A 96 -7.60 8.78 -7.70
N VAL A 97 -7.48 7.63 -7.04
CA VAL A 97 -7.65 6.31 -7.63
C VAL A 97 -8.59 5.48 -6.77
N SER A 98 -9.16 4.44 -7.36
CA SER A 98 -9.94 3.42 -6.65
C SER A 98 -9.15 2.13 -6.61
N VAL A 99 -9.36 1.32 -5.58
CA VAL A 99 -8.76 -0.02 -5.49
C VAL A 99 -9.90 -1.02 -5.45
N LEU A 100 -9.95 -1.87 -6.46
CA LEU A 100 -11.01 -2.85 -6.69
C LEU A 100 -10.48 -4.26 -6.49
N ALA A 101 -11.20 -5.08 -5.73
CA ALA A 101 -10.86 -6.50 -5.60
C ALA A 101 -11.18 -7.23 -6.91
N ASP A 102 -10.15 -7.74 -7.58
CA ASP A 102 -10.29 -8.50 -8.83
C ASP A 102 -10.47 -9.99 -8.58
N SER A 103 -10.29 -10.41 -7.36
CA SER A 103 -10.59 -11.73 -6.83
C SER A 103 -10.96 -11.56 -5.35
N ASP A 104 -11.33 -12.64 -4.68
CA ASP A 104 -11.51 -12.58 -3.23
C ASP A 104 -10.17 -12.23 -2.61
N CYS A 105 -10.16 -11.20 -1.77
CA CYS A 105 -8.95 -10.64 -1.18
C CYS A 105 -9.01 -10.62 0.33
N GLU A 106 -7.85 -10.72 0.95
CA GLU A 106 -7.67 -10.39 2.36
C GLU A 106 -6.60 -9.31 2.46
N VAL A 107 -6.91 -8.26 3.19
CA VAL A 107 -6.07 -7.06 3.29
C VAL A 107 -5.73 -6.80 4.76
N LEU A 108 -4.46 -6.50 5.00
CA LEU A 108 -3.99 -5.99 6.28
C LEU A 108 -3.87 -4.48 6.18
N PHE A 109 -4.59 -3.77 7.05
CA PHE A 109 -4.50 -2.31 7.12
C PHE A 109 -3.57 -1.91 8.25
N LEU A 110 -2.62 -1.04 7.93
CA LEU A 110 -1.62 -0.53 8.88
C LEU A 110 -1.77 0.98 8.99
N ASN A 111 -2.00 1.47 10.20
CA ASN A 111 -2.14 2.90 10.44
C ASN A 111 -0.77 3.57 10.34
N VAL A 112 -0.63 4.51 9.40
CA VAL A 112 0.64 5.20 9.14
C VAL A 112 1.09 6.02 10.34
N LYS A 113 0.16 6.65 11.06
CA LYS A 113 0.52 7.40 12.27
C LYS A 113 1.20 6.52 13.31
N ARG A 114 0.74 5.28 13.45
CA ARG A 114 1.37 4.31 14.35
C ARG A 114 2.76 3.91 13.89
N ILE A 115 2.96 3.78 12.59
CA ILE A 115 4.29 3.49 12.02
C ILE A 115 5.25 4.64 12.31
N LEU A 116 4.79 5.88 12.15
CA LEU A 116 5.62 7.07 12.29
C LEU A 116 5.82 7.52 13.74
N THR A 117 4.99 7.03 14.67
CA THR A 117 5.10 7.38 16.08
C THR A 117 6.19 6.54 16.74
N VAL A 118 7.06 7.19 17.51
CA VAL A 118 8.13 6.50 18.24
C VAL A 118 7.49 5.62 19.31
N CYS A 119 7.85 4.34 19.31
CA CYS A 119 7.36 3.39 20.29
C CYS A 119 7.90 3.76 21.69
N PRO A 120 7.01 3.83 22.73
CA PRO A 120 7.46 4.16 24.09
C PRO A 120 8.48 3.18 24.67
N THR A 121 8.54 1.94 24.13
CA THR A 121 9.47 0.92 24.55
C THR A 121 10.79 0.95 23.78
N ALA A 122 11.07 2.02 23.05
CA ALA A 122 12.29 2.21 22.24
C ALA A 122 12.50 1.08 21.22
N CYS A 123 11.44 0.68 20.56
CA CYS A 123 11.48 -0.37 19.55
C CYS A 123 12.28 0.09 18.32
N SER A 124 13.45 -0.50 18.08
CA SER A 124 14.31 -0.16 16.95
C SER A 124 13.69 -0.58 15.60
N HIS A 125 12.66 -1.43 15.64
CA HIS A 125 12.03 -1.99 14.44
C HIS A 125 11.22 -0.94 13.68
N HIS A 126 10.66 0.06 14.36
CA HIS A 126 9.92 1.15 13.71
C HIS A 126 10.76 1.90 12.70
N SER A 127 12.02 2.18 13.02
CA SER A 127 12.90 2.89 12.09
C SER A 127 13.18 2.09 10.82
N ARG A 128 13.26 0.76 10.91
CA ARG A 128 13.39 -0.10 9.74
C ARG A 128 12.16 -0.07 8.86
N VAL A 129 10.98 -0.14 9.46
CA VAL A 129 9.72 -0.08 8.72
C VAL A 129 9.56 1.27 8.05
N ILE A 130 9.89 2.36 8.73
CA ILE A 130 9.87 3.70 8.14
C ILE A 130 10.82 3.77 6.96
N ARG A 131 12.03 3.25 7.09
CA ARG A 131 13.01 3.22 6.00
C ARG A 131 12.49 2.41 4.82
N ASN A 132 11.90 1.25 5.09
CA ASN A 132 11.32 0.38 4.05
C ASN A 132 10.15 1.06 3.35
N LEU A 133 9.31 1.78 4.10
CA LEU A 133 8.20 2.53 3.54
C LEU A 133 8.69 3.64 2.62
N LEU A 134 9.72 4.38 3.03
CA LEU A 134 10.33 5.41 2.20
C LEU A 134 10.93 4.81 0.91
N ALA A 135 11.60 3.67 1.00
CA ALA A 135 12.16 2.99 -0.15
C ALA A 135 11.07 2.52 -1.13
N ASP A 136 9.98 1.99 -0.61
CA ASP A 136 8.82 1.57 -1.40
C ASP A 136 8.20 2.75 -2.15
N MET A 137 7.95 3.85 -1.46
CA MET A 137 7.38 5.05 -2.05
C MET A 137 8.33 5.70 -3.06
N ALA A 138 9.62 5.71 -2.78
CA ALA A 138 10.63 6.23 -3.71
C ALA A 138 10.68 5.40 -4.99
N GLY A 139 10.63 4.07 -4.87
CA GLY A 139 10.59 3.17 -6.03
C GLY A 139 9.38 3.40 -6.91
N LYS A 140 8.20 3.54 -6.30
CA LYS A 140 6.96 3.82 -7.03
C LYS A 140 6.99 5.19 -7.69
N ASN A 141 7.56 6.18 -7.01
CA ASN A 141 7.71 7.53 -7.56
C ASN A 141 8.65 7.54 -8.78
N LEU A 142 9.76 6.83 -8.70
CA LEU A 142 10.69 6.69 -9.83
C LEU A 142 10.01 6.02 -11.03
N ALA A 143 9.28 4.94 -10.82
CA ALA A 143 8.56 4.25 -11.88
C ALA A 143 7.51 5.17 -12.53
N CYS A 144 6.80 5.96 -11.71
CA CYS A 144 5.82 6.92 -12.19
C CYS A 144 6.47 8.02 -13.03
N ASN A 145 7.62 8.54 -12.58
CA ASN A 145 8.37 9.56 -13.32
C ASN A 145 8.89 9.04 -14.66
N GLU A 146 9.33 7.79 -14.74
CA GLU A 146 9.76 7.18 -15.99
C GLU A 146 8.60 7.10 -16.99
N LYS A 147 7.41 6.72 -16.54
CA LYS A 147 6.21 6.70 -17.38
C LYS A 147 5.88 8.09 -17.91
N LEU A 148 5.97 9.12 -17.06
CA LEU A 148 5.72 10.49 -17.46
C LEU A 148 6.73 10.98 -18.49
N LEU A 149 8.00 10.65 -18.33
CA LEU A 149 9.05 10.98 -19.30
C LEU A 149 8.78 10.33 -20.65
N HIS A 150 8.37 9.06 -20.67
CA HIS A 150 8.00 8.38 -21.91
C HIS A 150 6.82 9.06 -22.61
N MET A 151 5.82 9.44 -21.87
CA MET A 151 4.65 10.13 -22.41
C MET A 151 5.04 11.51 -22.99
N ALA A 152 5.88 12.26 -22.29
CA ALA A 152 6.38 13.55 -22.76
C ALA A 152 7.20 13.42 -24.05
N GLN A 153 8.05 12.39 -24.14
CA GLN A 153 8.84 12.13 -25.34
C GLN A 153 7.97 11.77 -26.54
N ARG A 154 6.90 11.00 -26.32
CA ARG A 154 5.93 10.70 -27.39
C ARG A 154 5.24 11.96 -27.90
N THR A 155 4.90 12.86 -27.01
CA THR A 155 4.20 14.12 -27.37
C THR A 155 5.10 15.04 -28.17
N THR A 156 6.40 15.10 -27.84
CA THR A 156 7.35 15.99 -28.53
C THR A 156 7.83 15.46 -29.86
N ARG A 157 7.54 14.22 -30.21
CA ARG A 157 7.92 13.59 -31.50
C ARG A 157 6.86 13.72 -32.57
N ALA A 158 5.78 14.40 -32.28
CA ALA A 158 4.71 14.60 -33.27
C ALA A 158 5.16 15.51 -34.40
#